data_a08c5217d26398689b4e34387596f894
#
_entry.id   a08c5217d26398689b4e34387596f894
#
_cell.length_a   1.000
_cell.length_b   1.000
_cell.length_c   1.000
_cell.angle_alpha   90.00
_cell.angle_beta   90.00
_cell.angle_gamma   90.00
#
_symmetry.space_group_name_H-M   'P 1'
#
loop_
_entity.id
_entity.type
_entity.pdbx_description
1 polymer ?
#
loop_
_entity_poly.entity_id
_entity_poly.type
_entity_poly.pdbx_seq_one_letter_code
_entity_poly.pdbx_strand_id
1 'polypeptide(L)'
;MEIEKKLENEQEEIFKTSEEQNGDNQNNGESSQEDMFANYKEMSPIRLVMRRFFRSKLSIVGIVIIVFLFLFSFLGPVIYRAWGETEVDRTQILAFTERLVTFVTPDGKEVTIKEVVPYYKSINSFASPSWTHLLGTDDKGMDVFARLMYGGRISLAIGFIVVILETVLGTIIGGISGYFGKWVDQIIMRIVDVFNCLPTMPILLIASSILDANGVPGSLRIYWLMVIITIFGWSGTARMVRGQILSLREQEYITATEVMGLPTWRKIFKHLIPNVMPQLIVSMTLGLGSVILYESTLSYLGLGVQVPYAAWGTMISLSNDPVVLNNYVFVWLPAGLLIALAVLGFNFIGDGLRDAMDPKARKEVK
;
A
#
# COMPACT_ATOMS: atom_id res chain seq x y z
N MET A 1 42.65 48.69 -64.56
CA MET A 1 43.57 48.96 -63.44
C MET A 1 42.88 49.72 -62.27
N GLU A 2 42.11 50.79 -62.52
CA GLU A 2 41.41 51.53 -61.40
C GLU A 2 40.12 50.82 -60.97
N ILE A 3 39.44 50.10 -61.86
CA ILE A 3 38.22 49.34 -61.54
C ILE A 3 38.55 48.07 -60.78
N GLU A 4 39.64 47.38 -61.06
CA GLU A 4 40.10 46.18 -60.40
C GLU A 4 40.49 46.45 -58.90
N LYS A 5 41.20 47.58 -58.68
CA LYS A 5 41.54 48.00 -57.32
C LYS A 5 40.31 48.33 -56.46
N LYS A 6 39.23 48.83 -57.09
CA LYS A 6 37.99 49.15 -56.36
C LYS A 6 37.22 47.89 -55.95
N LEU A 7 37.22 46.88 -56.82
CA LEU A 7 36.62 45.56 -56.58
C LEU A 7 37.39 44.76 -55.53
N GLU A 8 38.72 44.81 -55.49
CA GLU A 8 39.54 44.22 -54.48
C GLU A 8 39.30 44.87 -53.06
N ASN A 9 39.21 46.17 -52.97
CA ASN A 9 38.94 46.89 -51.75
C ASN A 9 37.50 46.61 -51.22
N GLU A 10 36.47 46.50 -52.09
CA GLU A 10 35.12 46.15 -51.67
C GLU A 10 35.05 44.69 -51.20
N GLN A 11 35.81 43.77 -51.82
CA GLN A 11 35.87 42.36 -51.34
C GLN A 11 36.59 42.22 -49.99
N GLU A 12 37.69 43.02 -49.75
CA GLU A 12 38.35 43.02 -48.44
C GLU A 12 37.47 43.62 -47.33
N GLU A 13 36.65 44.65 -47.59
CA GLU A 13 35.72 45.23 -46.62
C GLU A 13 34.58 44.25 -46.30
N ILE A 14 34.02 43.54 -47.29
CA ILE A 14 32.98 42.51 -47.07
C ILE A 14 33.54 41.35 -46.27
N PHE A 15 34.80 40.95 -46.55
CA PHE A 15 35.42 39.85 -45.83
C PHE A 15 35.71 40.22 -44.36
N LYS A 16 36.20 41.44 -44.05
CA LYS A 16 36.40 41.94 -42.69
C LYS A 16 35.09 42.07 -41.93
N THR A 17 34.03 42.57 -42.57
CA THR A 17 32.71 42.70 -41.93
C THR A 17 32.08 41.36 -41.64
N SER A 18 32.32 40.32 -42.47
CA SER A 18 31.83 38.97 -42.23
C SER A 18 32.61 38.22 -41.14
N GLU A 19 33.91 38.49 -40.93
CA GLU A 19 34.70 37.96 -39.82
C GLU A 19 34.35 38.62 -38.50
N GLU A 20 34.10 39.92 -38.42
CA GLU A 20 33.62 40.60 -37.22
C GLU A 20 32.22 40.13 -36.80
N GLN A 21 31.29 39.97 -37.74
CA GLN A 21 29.95 39.44 -37.47
C GLN A 21 29.95 37.95 -37.05
N ASN A 22 30.87 37.13 -37.54
CA ASN A 22 31.03 35.74 -37.10
C ASN A 22 31.72 35.61 -35.76
N GLY A 23 32.68 36.50 -35.43
CA GLY A 23 33.35 36.51 -34.13
C GLY A 23 32.41 36.92 -32.99
N ASP A 24 31.54 37.92 -33.21
CA ASP A 24 30.55 38.38 -32.23
C ASP A 24 29.42 37.36 -32.04
N ASN A 25 29.01 36.64 -33.09
CA ASN A 25 28.00 35.59 -32.96
C ASN A 25 28.51 34.30 -32.29
N GLN A 26 29.79 33.95 -32.42
CA GLN A 26 30.38 32.83 -31.68
C GLN A 26 30.58 33.17 -30.20
N ASN A 27 31.07 34.35 -29.84
CA ASN A 27 31.23 34.75 -28.43
C ASN A 27 29.89 34.90 -27.71
N ASN A 28 28.84 35.43 -28.33
CA ASN A 28 27.51 35.53 -27.75
C ASN A 28 26.78 34.16 -27.67
N GLY A 29 27.11 33.21 -28.57
CA GLY A 29 26.58 31.84 -28.53
C GLY A 29 27.20 31.00 -27.43
N GLU A 30 28.50 31.11 -27.20
CA GLU A 30 29.20 30.35 -26.18
C GLU A 30 28.90 30.91 -24.77
N SER A 31 28.91 32.24 -24.57
CA SER A 31 28.53 32.84 -23.24
C SER A 31 27.07 32.53 -22.88
N SER A 32 26.14 32.57 -23.82
CA SER A 32 24.74 32.21 -23.54
C SER A 32 24.54 30.71 -23.31
N GLN A 33 25.36 29.83 -23.87
CA GLN A 33 25.36 28.39 -23.57
C GLN A 33 26.02 28.10 -22.22
N GLU A 34 27.14 28.72 -21.89
CA GLU A 34 27.80 28.61 -20.57
C GLU A 34 26.92 29.13 -19.43
N ASP A 35 26.28 30.29 -19.62
CA ASP A 35 25.30 30.81 -18.66
C ASP A 35 24.03 29.94 -18.54
N MET A 36 23.60 29.31 -19.61
CA MET A 36 22.50 28.33 -19.57
C MET A 36 22.89 27.04 -18.84
N PHE A 37 24.13 26.57 -18.99
CA PHE A 37 24.66 25.43 -18.25
C PHE A 37 24.98 25.76 -16.80
N ALA A 38 25.47 26.96 -16.49
CA ALA A 38 25.76 27.42 -15.12
C ALA A 38 24.48 27.60 -14.27
N ASN A 39 23.35 27.94 -14.87
CA ASN A 39 22.05 28.05 -14.20
C ASN A 39 21.27 26.72 -14.08
N TYR A 40 21.73 25.64 -14.72
CA TYR A 40 21.18 24.30 -14.51
C TYR A 40 21.67 23.77 -13.16
N LYS A 41 21.02 24.22 -12.09
CA LYS A 41 21.16 23.61 -10.76
C LYS A 41 20.73 22.16 -10.92
N GLU A 42 21.69 21.22 -11.01
CA GLU A 42 21.42 19.80 -11.14
C GLU A 42 20.53 19.34 -10.00
N MET A 43 19.24 19.20 -10.29
CA MET A 43 18.32 18.69 -9.29
C MET A 43 18.63 17.20 -9.11
N SER A 44 18.85 16.77 -7.87
CA SER A 44 19.04 15.36 -7.58
C SER A 44 17.92 14.52 -8.22
N PRO A 45 18.20 13.32 -8.73
CA PRO A 45 17.20 12.46 -9.38
C PRO A 45 15.94 12.25 -8.53
N ILE A 46 16.13 12.12 -7.21
CA ILE A 46 15.04 11.96 -6.25
C ILE A 46 14.13 13.21 -6.21
N ARG A 47 14.72 14.41 -6.23
CA ARG A 47 13.96 15.67 -6.21
C ARG A 47 13.12 15.84 -7.47
N LEU A 48 13.64 15.39 -8.61
CA LEU A 48 12.91 15.38 -9.88
C LEU A 48 11.70 14.44 -9.83
N VAL A 49 11.89 13.21 -9.34
CA VAL A 49 10.82 12.22 -9.16
C VAL A 49 9.75 12.77 -8.23
N MET A 50 10.13 13.32 -7.07
CA MET A 50 9.18 13.91 -6.11
C MET A 50 8.38 15.06 -6.74
N ARG A 51 9.04 15.95 -7.48
CA ARG A 51 8.36 17.07 -8.16
C ARG A 51 7.33 16.59 -9.18
N ARG A 52 7.66 15.53 -9.96
CA ARG A 52 6.73 14.94 -10.93
C ARG A 52 5.57 14.24 -10.23
N PHE A 53 5.86 13.46 -9.22
CA PHE A 53 4.88 12.74 -8.43
C PHE A 53 3.81 13.69 -7.83
N PHE A 54 4.23 14.78 -7.18
CA PHE A 54 3.32 15.78 -6.63
C PHE A 54 2.61 16.67 -7.68
N ARG A 55 3.00 16.60 -8.95
CA ARG A 55 2.28 17.26 -10.04
C ARG A 55 1.05 16.46 -10.48
N SER A 56 1.03 15.16 -10.26
CA SER A 56 -0.11 14.29 -10.56
C SER A 56 -1.22 14.49 -9.54
N LYS A 57 -2.41 14.90 -10.00
CA LYS A 57 -3.59 15.05 -9.14
C LYS A 57 -4.02 13.72 -8.53
N LEU A 58 -3.95 12.61 -9.29
CA LEU A 58 -4.31 11.27 -8.80
C LEU A 58 -3.38 10.81 -7.69
N SER A 59 -2.07 11.07 -7.80
CA SER A 59 -1.10 10.76 -6.74
C SER A 59 -1.43 11.47 -5.43
N ILE A 60 -1.81 12.76 -5.51
CA ILE A 60 -2.21 13.54 -4.34
C ILE A 60 -3.48 12.96 -3.71
N VAL A 61 -4.49 12.63 -4.53
CA VAL A 61 -5.72 11.97 -4.04
C VAL A 61 -5.38 10.64 -3.36
N GLY A 62 -4.52 9.83 -3.97
CA GLY A 62 -4.05 8.57 -3.36
C GLY A 62 -3.41 8.78 -2.00
N ILE A 63 -2.50 9.77 -1.87
CA ILE A 63 -1.87 10.11 -0.57
C ILE A 63 -2.93 10.52 0.46
N VAL A 64 -3.87 11.39 0.08
CA VAL A 64 -4.92 11.86 1.00
C VAL A 64 -5.75 10.69 1.51
N ILE A 65 -6.15 9.77 0.62
CA ILE A 65 -6.89 8.56 1.00
C ILE A 65 -6.06 7.71 1.97
N ILE A 66 -4.81 7.42 1.66
CA ILE A 66 -3.97 6.56 2.50
C ILE A 66 -3.68 7.21 3.85
N VAL A 67 -3.36 8.50 3.88
CA VAL A 67 -3.18 9.25 5.14
C VAL A 67 -4.45 9.23 5.99
N PHE A 68 -5.62 9.43 5.37
CA PHE A 68 -6.90 9.31 6.06
C PHE A 68 -7.09 7.92 6.67
N LEU A 69 -6.85 6.84 5.91
CA LEU A 69 -6.99 5.47 6.39
C LEU A 69 -6.03 5.16 7.54
N PHE A 70 -4.79 5.66 7.49
CA PHE A 70 -3.85 5.51 8.59
C PHE A 70 -4.28 6.28 9.83
N LEU A 71 -4.66 7.54 9.68
CA LEU A 71 -5.15 8.34 10.79
C LEU A 71 -6.42 7.72 11.41
N PHE A 72 -7.36 7.31 10.57
CA PHE A 72 -8.58 6.65 11.00
C PHE A 72 -8.29 5.36 11.78
N SER A 73 -7.40 4.51 11.27
CA SER A 73 -7.12 3.20 11.87
C SER A 73 -6.24 3.31 13.13
N PHE A 74 -5.22 4.16 13.13
CA PHE A 74 -4.24 4.21 14.23
C PHE A 74 -4.57 5.28 15.26
N LEU A 75 -5.02 6.46 14.84
CA LEU A 75 -5.38 7.56 15.74
C LEU A 75 -6.84 7.50 16.17
N GLY A 76 -7.72 6.98 15.30
CA GLY A 76 -9.16 6.85 15.59
C GLY A 76 -9.48 6.22 16.94
N PRO A 77 -8.93 5.04 17.32
CA PRO A 77 -9.19 4.41 18.62
C PRO A 77 -8.65 5.18 19.83
N VAL A 78 -7.71 6.10 19.62
CA VAL A 78 -7.22 6.99 20.69
C VAL A 78 -8.22 8.13 20.93
N ILE A 79 -8.90 8.57 19.88
CA ILE A 79 -9.92 9.64 19.94
C ILE A 79 -11.27 9.06 20.38
N TYR A 80 -11.71 7.99 19.71
CA TYR A 80 -12.96 7.30 20.00
C TYR A 80 -12.75 6.21 21.05
N ARG A 81 -12.87 6.59 22.31
CA ARG A 81 -12.65 5.70 23.48
C ARG A 81 -13.94 5.13 24.04
N ALA A 82 -15.08 5.39 23.40
CA ALA A 82 -16.37 4.94 23.91
C ALA A 82 -16.51 3.42 23.91
N TRP A 83 -15.91 2.75 22.89
CA TRP A 83 -15.97 1.31 22.70
C TRP A 83 -14.61 0.75 22.30
N GLY A 84 -14.27 -0.41 22.88
CA GLY A 84 -13.07 -1.19 22.52
C GLY A 84 -13.34 -2.15 21.35
N GLU A 85 -12.27 -2.77 20.81
CA GLU A 85 -12.33 -3.74 19.70
C GLU A 85 -13.21 -4.95 20.02
N THR A 86 -13.14 -5.45 21.24
CA THR A 86 -13.76 -6.71 21.69
C THR A 86 -14.86 -6.48 22.72
N GLU A 87 -15.22 -5.25 22.94
CA GLU A 87 -16.23 -4.88 23.92
C GLU A 87 -17.63 -5.14 23.38
N VAL A 88 -18.46 -5.84 24.16
CA VAL A 88 -19.80 -6.28 23.76
C VAL A 88 -20.83 -5.47 24.53
N ASP A 89 -21.73 -4.81 23.80
CA ASP A 89 -22.88 -4.16 24.39
C ASP A 89 -23.93 -5.19 24.87
N ARG A 90 -24.23 -5.17 26.16
CA ARG A 90 -25.20 -6.05 26.83
C ARG A 90 -26.33 -5.23 27.44
N THR A 91 -26.76 -4.20 26.80
CA THR A 91 -27.81 -3.30 27.29
C THR A 91 -29.22 -3.65 26.86
N GLN A 92 -29.37 -4.59 25.89
CA GLN A 92 -30.68 -4.99 25.41
C GLN A 92 -31.49 -5.67 26.53
N ILE A 93 -32.65 -5.09 26.85
CA ILE A 93 -33.55 -5.62 27.86
C ILE A 93 -34.64 -6.44 27.17
N LEU A 94 -34.69 -7.76 27.47
CA LEU A 94 -35.66 -8.69 26.87
C LEU A 94 -36.86 -8.97 27.76
N ALA A 95 -36.71 -8.79 29.07
CA ALA A 95 -37.79 -9.03 30.03
C ALA A 95 -37.66 -8.11 31.22
N PHE A 96 -38.81 -7.79 31.82
CA PHE A 96 -38.90 -7.01 33.02
C PHE A 96 -39.56 -7.84 34.10
N THR A 97 -39.17 -7.63 35.37
CA THR A 97 -39.85 -8.14 36.54
C THR A 97 -40.28 -7.00 37.46
N GLU A 98 -41.35 -7.20 38.20
CA GLU A 98 -41.79 -6.27 39.23
C GLU A 98 -41.07 -6.60 40.53
N ARG A 99 -40.42 -5.62 41.12
CA ARG A 99 -39.85 -5.70 42.46
C ARG A 99 -40.63 -4.76 43.37
N LEU A 100 -41.07 -5.28 44.54
CA LEU A 100 -41.66 -4.48 45.59
C LEU A 100 -40.55 -3.81 46.39
N VAL A 101 -40.53 -2.50 46.42
CA VAL A 101 -39.59 -1.70 47.20
C VAL A 101 -40.38 -0.90 48.21
N THR A 102 -40.08 -1.12 49.51
CA THR A 102 -40.73 -0.43 50.63
C THR A 102 -39.85 0.71 51.09
N PHE A 103 -40.36 1.90 51.13
CA PHE A 103 -39.71 3.09 51.65
C PHE A 103 -40.45 3.53 52.93
N VAL A 104 -39.69 3.99 53.89
CA VAL A 104 -40.25 4.67 55.06
C VAL A 104 -40.24 6.17 54.77
N THR A 105 -41.43 6.76 54.73
CA THR A 105 -41.55 8.22 54.53
C THR A 105 -41.08 8.98 55.76
N PRO A 106 -40.72 10.28 55.68
CA PRO A 106 -40.31 11.09 56.79
C PRO A 106 -41.33 11.09 57.95
N ASP A 107 -42.61 10.82 57.65
CA ASP A 107 -43.71 10.71 58.64
C ASP A 107 -43.83 9.31 59.27
N GLY A 108 -42.84 8.42 59.00
CA GLY A 108 -42.81 7.05 59.61
C GLY A 108 -43.78 6.06 58.94
N LYS A 109 -44.42 6.39 57.82
CA LYS A 109 -45.31 5.46 57.11
C LYS A 109 -44.51 4.64 56.09
N GLU A 110 -44.74 3.33 56.11
CA GLU A 110 -44.20 2.43 55.06
C GLU A 110 -45.06 2.54 53.77
N VAL A 111 -44.40 2.91 52.68
CA VAL A 111 -45.02 2.93 51.36
C VAL A 111 -44.31 1.91 50.48
N THR A 112 -45.03 0.92 50.01
CA THR A 112 -44.52 -0.09 49.09
C THR A 112 -44.93 0.30 47.64
N ILE A 113 -43.96 0.49 46.82
CA ILE A 113 -44.16 0.73 45.39
C ILE A 113 -43.66 -0.45 44.57
N LYS A 114 -44.29 -0.66 43.42
CA LYS A 114 -43.81 -1.62 42.43
C LYS A 114 -42.79 -0.93 41.53
N GLU A 115 -41.54 -1.37 41.60
CA GLU A 115 -40.48 -0.95 40.71
C GLU A 115 -40.35 -1.97 39.59
N VAL A 116 -40.37 -1.52 38.32
CA VAL A 116 -40.11 -2.37 37.16
C VAL A 116 -38.62 -2.38 36.90
N VAL A 117 -37.98 -3.53 37.14
CA VAL A 117 -36.54 -3.70 36.93
C VAL A 117 -36.25 -4.67 35.82
N PRO A 118 -35.19 -4.46 35.02
CA PRO A 118 -34.84 -5.39 33.96
C PRO A 118 -34.40 -6.72 34.55
N TYR A 119 -35.07 -7.79 34.15
CA TYR A 119 -34.80 -9.15 34.63
C TYR A 119 -33.77 -9.86 33.81
N TYR A 120 -33.78 -9.65 32.49
CA TYR A 120 -32.88 -10.31 31.53
C TYR A 120 -32.25 -9.30 30.63
N LYS A 121 -30.92 -9.23 30.63
CA LYS A 121 -30.14 -8.43 29.71
C LYS A 121 -29.48 -9.35 28.68
N SER A 122 -29.60 -9.03 27.40
CA SER A 122 -28.98 -9.76 26.34
C SER A 122 -28.02 -8.85 25.54
N ILE A 123 -27.30 -9.48 24.64
CA ILE A 123 -26.42 -8.81 23.70
C ILE A 123 -27.26 -7.93 22.77
N ASN A 124 -26.88 -6.67 22.62
CA ASN A 124 -27.54 -5.72 21.75
C ASN A 124 -27.04 -5.90 20.29
N SER A 125 -27.44 -7.03 19.68
CA SER A 125 -27.03 -7.37 18.31
C SER A 125 -27.78 -6.53 17.29
N PHE A 126 -27.06 -6.08 16.26
CA PHE A 126 -27.59 -5.29 15.14
C PHE A 126 -28.33 -4.03 15.59
N ALA A 127 -27.89 -3.40 16.69
CA ALA A 127 -28.44 -2.10 17.07
C ALA A 127 -28.20 -1.07 15.95
N SER A 128 -29.24 -0.30 15.66
CA SER A 128 -29.16 0.74 14.63
C SER A 128 -28.17 1.84 15.02
N PRO A 129 -27.61 2.57 14.04
CA PRO A 129 -26.75 3.72 14.29
C PRO A 129 -27.39 4.71 15.27
N SER A 130 -26.62 5.12 16.29
CA SER A 130 -27.05 6.00 17.37
C SER A 130 -25.87 6.80 17.93
N TRP A 131 -26.12 7.70 18.87
CA TRP A 131 -25.05 8.44 19.53
C TRP A 131 -24.18 7.56 20.44
N THR A 132 -24.68 6.41 20.88
CA THR A 132 -23.91 5.40 21.64
C THR A 132 -23.09 4.51 20.71
N HIS A 133 -23.61 4.20 19.53
CA HIS A 133 -22.97 3.40 18.49
C HIS A 133 -23.09 4.12 17.16
N LEU A 134 -22.07 4.87 16.75
CA LEU A 134 -22.13 5.74 15.56
C LEU A 134 -22.55 5.00 14.29
N LEU A 135 -22.12 3.77 14.12
CA LEU A 135 -22.49 2.88 13.00
C LEU A 135 -23.26 1.63 13.47
N GLY A 136 -23.84 1.68 14.69
CA GLY A 136 -24.54 0.52 15.24
C GLY A 136 -23.62 -0.58 15.75
N THR A 137 -24.21 -1.76 16.00
CA THR A 137 -23.51 -2.96 16.47
C THR A 137 -23.57 -4.09 15.46
N ASP A 138 -22.63 -5.04 15.55
CA ASP A 138 -22.60 -6.26 14.76
C ASP A 138 -23.47 -7.39 15.35
N ASP A 139 -23.37 -8.61 14.81
CA ASP A 139 -24.09 -9.81 15.26
C ASP A 139 -23.79 -10.18 16.72
N LYS A 140 -22.66 -9.74 17.26
CA LYS A 140 -22.18 -10.02 18.61
C LYS A 140 -22.30 -8.82 19.56
N GLY A 141 -22.97 -7.75 19.12
CA GLY A 141 -23.14 -6.53 19.89
C GLY A 141 -21.87 -5.71 20.04
N MET A 142 -20.88 -5.89 19.17
CA MET A 142 -19.66 -5.10 19.14
C MET A 142 -19.87 -3.84 18.30
N ASP A 143 -19.28 -2.71 18.70
CA ASP A 143 -19.42 -1.44 17.99
C ASP A 143 -18.75 -1.47 16.63
N VAL A 144 -19.55 -1.26 15.56
CA VAL A 144 -19.08 -1.33 14.17
C VAL A 144 -18.03 -0.26 13.89
N PHE A 145 -18.19 0.97 14.41
CA PHE A 145 -17.25 2.06 14.16
C PHE A 145 -15.90 1.82 14.80
N ALA A 146 -15.87 1.32 16.06
CA ALA A 146 -14.64 0.89 16.70
C ALA A 146 -13.96 -0.22 15.92
N ARG A 147 -14.70 -1.26 15.52
CA ARG A 147 -14.18 -2.39 14.75
C ARG A 147 -13.62 -2.00 13.39
N LEU A 148 -14.18 -0.99 12.72
CA LEU A 148 -13.61 -0.45 11.47
C LEU A 148 -12.22 0.14 11.68
N MET A 149 -12.01 0.86 12.79
CA MET A 149 -10.71 1.46 13.12
C MET A 149 -9.68 0.39 13.50
N TYR A 150 -10.03 -0.52 14.39
CA TYR A 150 -9.13 -1.62 14.79
C TYR A 150 -8.86 -2.59 13.65
N GLY A 151 -9.88 -2.94 12.86
CA GLY A 151 -9.74 -3.77 11.68
C GLY A 151 -8.81 -3.17 10.64
N GLY A 152 -8.85 -1.85 10.47
CA GLY A 152 -7.92 -1.15 9.60
C GLY A 152 -6.46 -1.27 10.04
N ARG A 153 -6.17 -1.27 11.35
CA ARG A 153 -4.80 -1.53 11.85
C ARG A 153 -4.29 -2.89 11.38
N ILE A 154 -5.12 -3.92 11.51
CA ILE A 154 -4.75 -5.29 11.16
C ILE A 154 -4.60 -5.43 9.65
N SER A 155 -5.60 -5.04 8.86
CA SER A 155 -5.57 -5.16 7.39
C SER A 155 -4.43 -4.37 6.75
N LEU A 156 -4.17 -3.13 7.22
CA LEU A 156 -3.03 -2.34 6.74
C LEU A 156 -1.68 -2.94 7.17
N ALA A 157 -1.56 -3.37 8.43
CA ALA A 157 -0.31 -3.98 8.92
C ALA A 157 0.04 -5.26 8.16
N ILE A 158 -0.94 -6.13 7.89
CA ILE A 158 -0.75 -7.33 7.06
C ILE A 158 -0.25 -6.93 5.67
N GLY A 159 -0.91 -5.96 5.03
CA GLY A 159 -0.51 -5.47 3.71
C GLY A 159 0.95 -5.04 3.67
N PHE A 160 1.37 -4.19 4.61
CA PHE A 160 2.75 -3.68 4.65
C PHE A 160 3.78 -4.77 4.95
N ILE A 161 3.55 -5.59 5.99
CA ILE A 161 4.50 -6.62 6.41
C ILE A 161 4.70 -7.63 5.29
N VAL A 162 3.61 -8.13 4.71
CA VAL A 162 3.67 -9.13 3.64
C VAL A 162 4.39 -8.59 2.41
N VAL A 163 4.02 -7.39 1.92
CA VAL A 163 4.67 -6.81 0.73
C VAL A 163 6.16 -6.56 0.95
N ILE A 164 6.56 -6.11 2.13
CA ILE A 164 7.99 -5.95 2.46
C ILE A 164 8.71 -7.29 2.40
N LEU A 165 8.14 -8.33 3.02
CA LEU A 165 8.73 -9.67 3.03
C LEU A 165 8.79 -10.27 1.62
N GLU A 166 7.72 -10.18 0.83
CA GLU A 166 7.69 -10.62 -0.58
C GLU A 166 8.74 -9.90 -1.42
N THR A 167 8.89 -8.59 -1.21
CA THR A 167 9.87 -7.78 -1.94
C THR A 167 11.29 -8.16 -1.56
N VAL A 168 11.58 -8.34 -0.28
CA VAL A 168 12.91 -8.74 0.19
C VAL A 168 13.27 -10.13 -0.37
N LEU A 169 12.39 -11.12 -0.19
CA LEU A 169 12.60 -12.48 -0.69
C LEU A 169 12.75 -12.50 -2.22
N GLY A 170 11.83 -11.85 -2.93
CA GLY A 170 11.84 -11.77 -4.38
C GLY A 170 13.09 -11.06 -4.92
N THR A 171 13.54 -9.99 -4.24
CA THR A 171 14.75 -9.26 -4.63
C THR A 171 16.01 -10.10 -4.45
N ILE A 172 16.13 -10.81 -3.33
CA ILE A 172 17.30 -11.69 -3.07
C ILE A 172 17.33 -12.82 -4.09
N ILE A 173 16.22 -13.54 -4.24
CA ILE A 173 16.15 -14.73 -5.12
C ILE A 173 16.25 -14.32 -6.59
N GLY A 174 15.53 -13.29 -7.02
CA GLY A 174 15.61 -12.74 -8.39
C GLY A 174 16.97 -12.13 -8.69
N GLY A 175 17.59 -11.49 -7.69
CA GLY A 175 18.94 -10.95 -7.78
C GLY A 175 20.00 -12.02 -8.03
N ILE A 176 19.96 -13.11 -7.28
CA ILE A 176 20.85 -14.27 -7.45
C ILE A 176 20.61 -14.90 -8.82
N SER A 177 19.37 -15.15 -9.18
CA SER A 177 18.99 -15.75 -10.46
C SER A 177 19.48 -14.92 -11.64
N GLY A 178 19.19 -13.62 -11.66
CA GLY A 178 19.59 -12.72 -12.75
C GLY A 178 21.10 -12.51 -12.86
N TYR A 179 21.83 -12.45 -11.72
CA TYR A 179 23.26 -12.23 -11.74
C TYR A 179 24.03 -13.47 -12.20
N PHE A 180 23.80 -14.64 -11.60
CA PHE A 180 24.55 -15.85 -11.94
C PHE A 180 24.12 -16.43 -13.29
N GLY A 181 22.83 -16.33 -13.66
CA GLY A 181 22.32 -16.83 -14.93
C GLY A 181 22.52 -18.34 -15.10
N LYS A 182 22.56 -18.80 -16.36
CA LYS A 182 22.87 -20.21 -16.71
C LYS A 182 22.00 -21.21 -15.91
N TRP A 183 22.65 -22.25 -15.33
CA TRP A 183 21.96 -23.30 -14.56
C TRP A 183 21.32 -22.82 -13.26
N VAL A 184 21.93 -21.84 -12.55
CA VAL A 184 21.37 -21.25 -11.32
C VAL A 184 20.03 -20.60 -11.65
N ASP A 185 20.00 -19.80 -12.70
CA ASP A 185 18.78 -19.17 -13.19
C ASP A 185 17.71 -20.21 -13.57
N GLN A 186 18.11 -21.25 -14.30
CA GLN A 186 17.16 -22.31 -14.71
C GLN A 186 16.52 -23.01 -13.51
N ILE A 187 17.30 -23.36 -12.49
CA ILE A 187 16.76 -24.04 -11.29
C ILE A 187 15.82 -23.10 -10.52
N ILE A 188 16.25 -21.85 -10.26
CA ILE A 188 15.45 -20.89 -9.50
C ILE A 188 14.15 -20.59 -10.27
N MET A 189 14.20 -20.38 -11.59
CA MET A 189 13.00 -20.11 -12.38
C MET A 189 12.07 -21.32 -12.46
N ARG A 190 12.55 -22.56 -12.43
CA ARG A 190 11.69 -23.74 -12.31
C ARG A 190 10.93 -23.76 -10.98
N ILE A 191 11.58 -23.38 -9.88
CA ILE A 191 10.90 -23.23 -8.59
C ILE A 191 9.84 -22.13 -8.68
N VAL A 192 10.18 -20.96 -9.22
CA VAL A 192 9.24 -19.86 -9.45
C VAL A 192 8.06 -20.29 -10.32
N ASP A 193 8.30 -21.08 -11.38
CA ASP A 193 7.25 -21.57 -12.25
C ASP A 193 6.31 -22.53 -11.51
N VAL A 194 6.84 -23.42 -10.66
CA VAL A 194 6.01 -24.28 -9.80
C VAL A 194 5.11 -23.45 -8.91
N PHE A 195 5.65 -22.43 -8.20
CA PHE A 195 4.83 -21.56 -7.35
C PHE A 195 3.74 -20.84 -8.14
N ASN A 196 4.03 -20.35 -9.35
CA ASN A 196 3.05 -19.66 -10.19
C ASN A 196 2.00 -20.59 -10.84
N CYS A 197 2.29 -21.91 -10.97
CA CYS A 197 1.32 -22.90 -11.44
C CYS A 197 0.33 -23.33 -10.36
N LEU A 198 0.67 -23.10 -9.09
CA LEU A 198 -0.18 -23.48 -7.98
C LEU A 198 -1.35 -22.49 -7.84
N PRO A 199 -2.59 -22.96 -7.75
CA PRO A 199 -3.74 -22.08 -7.52
C PRO A 199 -3.69 -21.55 -6.08
N THR A 200 -3.23 -20.32 -5.93
CA THR A 200 -2.92 -19.70 -4.62
C THR A 200 -4.11 -19.74 -3.66
N MET A 201 -5.32 -19.36 -4.12
CA MET A 201 -6.51 -19.35 -3.27
C MET A 201 -6.86 -20.73 -2.67
N PRO A 202 -7.01 -21.83 -3.44
CA PRO A 202 -7.24 -23.16 -2.85
C PRO A 202 -6.18 -23.57 -1.83
N ILE A 203 -4.91 -23.24 -2.07
CA ILE A 203 -3.84 -23.58 -1.12
C ILE A 203 -3.97 -22.78 0.18
N LEU A 204 -4.26 -21.48 0.09
CA LEU A 204 -4.50 -20.66 1.26
C LEU A 204 -5.71 -21.14 2.06
N LEU A 205 -6.78 -21.62 1.38
CA LEU A 205 -7.94 -22.23 2.01
C LEU A 205 -7.56 -23.50 2.79
N ILE A 206 -6.80 -24.41 2.16
CA ILE A 206 -6.32 -25.64 2.80
C ILE A 206 -5.42 -25.31 4.00
N ALA A 207 -4.45 -24.41 3.82
CA ALA A 207 -3.53 -24.02 4.89
C ALA A 207 -4.29 -23.41 6.09
N SER A 208 -5.26 -22.55 5.83
CA SER A 208 -6.10 -21.98 6.89
C SER A 208 -6.96 -23.05 7.59
N SER A 209 -7.52 -23.99 6.85
CA SER A 209 -8.28 -25.12 7.43
C SER A 209 -7.40 -26.00 8.31
N ILE A 210 -6.13 -26.19 7.95
CA ILE A 210 -5.13 -26.89 8.78
C ILE A 210 -4.87 -26.13 10.08
N LEU A 211 -4.78 -24.81 10.03
CA LEU A 211 -4.63 -23.98 11.24
C LEU A 211 -5.84 -24.12 12.16
N ASP A 212 -7.05 -24.17 11.60
CA ASP A 212 -8.29 -24.43 12.35
C ASP A 212 -8.28 -25.79 13.02
N ALA A 213 -7.98 -26.83 12.25
CA ALA A 213 -7.95 -28.21 12.74
C ALA A 213 -6.93 -28.42 13.87
N ASN A 214 -5.85 -27.65 13.88
CA ASN A 214 -4.84 -27.68 14.93
C ASN A 214 -5.13 -26.71 16.09
N GLY A 215 -6.29 -26.07 16.12
CA GLY A 215 -6.71 -25.19 17.21
C GLY A 215 -5.81 -23.97 17.39
N VAL A 216 -5.23 -23.44 16.33
CA VAL A 216 -4.35 -22.26 16.40
C VAL A 216 -5.15 -21.04 16.89
N PRO A 217 -4.75 -20.40 18.01
CA PRO A 217 -5.47 -19.25 18.54
C PRO A 217 -5.60 -18.12 17.51
N GLY A 218 -6.74 -17.42 17.48
CA GLY A 218 -7.02 -16.33 16.56
C GLY A 218 -5.95 -15.22 16.53
N SER A 219 -5.32 -14.95 17.68
CA SER A 219 -4.22 -13.99 17.78
C SER A 219 -2.94 -14.41 17.02
N LEU A 220 -2.63 -15.70 16.98
CA LEU A 220 -1.49 -16.24 16.23
C LEU A 220 -1.80 -16.46 14.76
N ARG A 221 -3.06 -16.63 14.43
CA ARG A 221 -3.52 -16.88 13.05
C ARG A 221 -3.16 -15.76 12.08
N ILE A 222 -3.19 -14.52 12.56
CA ILE A 222 -2.76 -13.35 11.78
C ILE A 222 -1.32 -13.51 11.26
N TYR A 223 -0.40 -13.93 12.13
CA TYR A 223 1.01 -14.13 11.76
C TYR A 223 1.18 -15.29 10.77
N TRP A 224 0.45 -16.38 10.97
CA TRP A 224 0.49 -17.50 10.02
C TRP A 224 -0.05 -17.11 8.64
N LEU A 225 -1.10 -16.30 8.57
CA LEU A 225 -1.60 -15.76 7.31
C LEU A 225 -0.55 -14.93 6.59
N MET A 226 0.16 -14.04 7.31
CA MET A 226 1.26 -13.25 6.74
C MET A 226 2.34 -14.16 6.14
N VAL A 227 2.75 -15.20 6.87
CA VAL A 227 3.77 -16.16 6.40
C VAL A 227 3.31 -16.89 5.14
N ILE A 228 2.08 -17.41 5.15
CA ILE A 228 1.54 -18.19 4.04
C ILE A 228 1.41 -17.32 2.79
N ILE A 229 0.84 -16.11 2.90
CA ILE A 229 0.72 -15.18 1.77
C ILE A 229 2.11 -14.84 1.22
N THR A 230 3.09 -14.56 2.09
CA THR A 230 4.46 -14.26 1.70
C THR A 230 5.11 -15.41 0.94
N ILE A 231 4.93 -16.66 1.39
CA ILE A 231 5.51 -17.86 0.74
C ILE A 231 5.03 -18.01 -0.71
N PHE A 232 3.82 -17.57 -1.02
CA PHE A 232 3.28 -17.68 -2.38
C PHE A 232 3.44 -16.39 -3.20
N GLY A 233 3.58 -15.21 -2.58
CA GLY A 233 3.59 -13.91 -3.25
C GLY A 233 4.95 -13.47 -3.82
N TRP A 234 6.08 -13.94 -3.27
CA TRP A 234 7.42 -13.48 -3.65
C TRP A 234 7.82 -13.78 -5.10
N SER A 235 7.22 -14.80 -5.73
CA SER A 235 7.61 -15.33 -7.04
C SER A 235 7.49 -14.30 -8.18
N GLY A 236 6.47 -13.45 -8.14
CA GLY A 236 6.26 -12.36 -9.10
C GLY A 236 7.38 -11.34 -9.04
N THR A 237 7.74 -10.90 -7.83
CA THR A 237 8.84 -9.96 -7.58
C THR A 237 10.18 -10.56 -8.01
N ALA A 238 10.43 -11.85 -7.72
CA ALA A 238 11.66 -12.52 -8.14
C ALA A 238 11.83 -12.53 -9.65
N ARG A 239 10.76 -12.83 -10.41
CA ARG A 239 10.77 -12.83 -11.88
C ARG A 239 11.04 -11.43 -12.44
N MET A 240 10.42 -10.40 -11.87
CA MET A 240 10.62 -9.02 -12.28
C MET A 240 12.07 -8.56 -12.02
N VAL A 241 12.59 -8.78 -10.80
CA VAL A 241 13.97 -8.42 -10.43
C VAL A 241 14.99 -9.15 -11.29
N ARG A 242 14.80 -10.46 -11.51
CA ARG A 242 15.66 -11.25 -12.41
C ARG A 242 15.71 -10.64 -13.81
N GLY A 243 14.57 -10.25 -14.40
CA GLY A 243 14.51 -9.63 -15.72
C GLY A 243 15.29 -8.33 -15.78
N GLN A 244 15.17 -7.48 -14.78
CA GLN A 244 15.91 -6.22 -14.68
C GLN A 244 17.42 -6.46 -14.53
N ILE A 245 17.84 -7.37 -13.65
CA ILE A 245 19.26 -7.65 -13.41
C ILE A 245 19.93 -8.28 -14.63
N LEU A 246 19.24 -9.13 -15.39
CA LEU A 246 19.76 -9.66 -16.65
C LEU A 246 20.13 -8.55 -17.64
N SER A 247 19.30 -7.52 -17.75
CA SER A 247 19.56 -6.37 -18.62
C SER A 247 20.67 -5.47 -18.06
N LEU A 248 20.66 -5.24 -16.74
CA LEU A 248 21.63 -4.34 -16.09
C LEU A 248 23.05 -4.92 -16.05
N ARG A 249 23.21 -6.24 -15.89
CA ARG A 249 24.53 -6.86 -15.80
C ARG A 249 25.36 -6.76 -17.08
N GLU A 250 24.69 -6.53 -18.23
CA GLU A 250 25.33 -6.38 -19.54
C GLU A 250 25.81 -4.93 -19.81
N GLN A 251 25.54 -4.01 -18.88
CA GLN A 251 25.96 -2.63 -19.00
C GLN A 251 27.46 -2.45 -18.72
N GLU A 252 28.10 -1.51 -19.42
CA GLU A 252 29.55 -1.26 -19.36
C GLU A 252 30.04 -0.96 -17.93
N TYR A 253 29.25 -0.23 -17.12
CA TYR A 253 29.65 0.09 -15.75
C TYR A 253 29.73 -1.15 -14.85
N ILE A 254 28.99 -2.22 -15.12
CA ILE A 254 29.10 -3.50 -14.39
C ILE A 254 30.35 -4.25 -14.86
N THR A 255 30.62 -4.26 -16.17
CA THR A 255 31.86 -4.84 -16.71
C THR A 255 33.09 -4.15 -16.09
N ALA A 256 33.08 -2.82 -15.95
CA ALA A 256 34.13 -2.09 -15.26
C ALA A 256 34.33 -2.56 -13.80
N THR A 257 33.25 -2.86 -13.05
CA THR A 257 33.36 -3.41 -11.68
C THR A 257 34.00 -4.82 -11.67
N GLU A 258 33.85 -5.59 -12.74
CA GLU A 258 34.48 -6.91 -12.88
C GLU A 258 35.99 -6.79 -13.10
N VAL A 259 36.40 -5.89 -13.98
CA VAL A 259 37.80 -5.59 -14.22
C VAL A 259 38.50 -5.09 -12.94
N MET A 260 37.79 -4.29 -12.12
CA MET A 260 38.28 -3.81 -10.84
C MET A 260 38.30 -4.89 -9.74
N GLY A 261 37.86 -6.13 -10.01
CA GLY A 261 37.87 -7.23 -9.06
C GLY A 261 36.89 -7.10 -7.89
N LEU A 262 35.80 -6.35 -8.01
CA LEU A 262 34.81 -6.21 -6.94
C LEU A 262 34.16 -7.58 -6.62
N PRO A 263 33.93 -7.90 -5.32
CA PRO A 263 33.24 -9.12 -4.94
C PRO A 263 31.80 -9.12 -5.39
N THR A 264 31.28 -10.29 -5.74
CA THR A 264 29.93 -10.49 -6.31
C THR A 264 28.81 -9.85 -5.49
N TRP A 265 28.85 -10.03 -4.14
CA TRP A 265 27.82 -9.46 -3.27
C TRP A 265 27.77 -7.93 -3.37
N ARG A 266 28.94 -7.27 -3.52
CA ARG A 266 29.03 -5.81 -3.67
C ARG A 266 28.46 -5.36 -5.01
N LYS A 267 28.72 -6.11 -6.09
CA LYS A 267 28.12 -5.85 -7.41
C LYS A 267 26.59 -5.93 -7.37
N ILE A 268 26.05 -6.98 -6.74
CA ILE A 268 24.61 -7.17 -6.64
C ILE A 268 23.97 -6.07 -5.76
N PHE A 269 24.40 -5.95 -4.49
CA PHE A 269 23.70 -5.10 -3.52
C PHE A 269 24.02 -3.60 -3.63
N LYS A 270 25.19 -3.23 -4.12
CA LYS A 270 25.62 -1.82 -4.21
C LYS A 270 25.45 -1.22 -5.61
N HIS A 271 25.45 -2.05 -6.65
CA HIS A 271 25.38 -1.56 -8.03
C HIS A 271 24.11 -2.00 -8.77
N LEU A 272 23.69 -3.25 -8.69
CA LEU A 272 22.54 -3.75 -9.43
C LEU A 272 21.21 -3.42 -8.73
N ILE A 273 21.03 -3.82 -7.47
CA ILE A 273 19.77 -3.63 -6.74
C ILE A 273 19.35 -2.16 -6.66
N PRO A 274 20.22 -1.16 -6.38
CA PRO A 274 19.82 0.25 -6.38
C PRO A 274 19.24 0.74 -7.71
N ASN A 275 19.69 0.18 -8.84
CA ASN A 275 19.15 0.49 -10.16
C ASN A 275 17.78 -0.17 -10.43
N VAL A 276 17.45 -1.25 -9.71
CA VAL A 276 16.14 -1.91 -9.76
C VAL A 276 15.13 -1.24 -8.80
N MET A 277 15.62 -0.51 -7.78
CA MET A 277 14.78 0.11 -6.74
C MET A 277 13.60 0.94 -7.27
N PRO A 278 13.72 1.76 -8.33
CA PRO A 278 12.58 2.49 -8.85
C PRO A 278 11.42 1.57 -9.22
N GLN A 279 11.70 0.49 -9.95
CA GLN A 279 10.67 -0.48 -10.34
C GLN A 279 10.14 -1.29 -9.15
N LEU A 280 11.01 -1.60 -8.16
CA LEU A 280 10.60 -2.26 -6.93
C LEU A 280 9.61 -1.42 -6.13
N ILE A 281 9.87 -0.12 -5.95
CA ILE A 281 8.99 0.79 -5.20
C ILE A 281 7.60 0.84 -5.85
N VAL A 282 7.52 0.94 -7.17
CA VAL A 282 6.26 0.90 -7.91
C VAL A 282 5.54 -0.41 -7.66
N SER A 283 6.23 -1.56 -7.83
CA SER A 283 5.64 -2.89 -7.64
C SER A 283 5.19 -3.13 -6.20
N MET A 284 5.97 -2.67 -5.20
CA MET A 284 5.58 -2.71 -3.79
C MET A 284 4.28 -1.94 -3.54
N THR A 285 4.18 -0.72 -4.06
CA THR A 285 3.02 0.12 -3.82
C THR A 285 1.75 -0.49 -4.42
N LEU A 286 1.81 -0.99 -5.65
CA LEU A 286 0.71 -1.71 -6.28
C LEU A 286 0.40 -3.03 -5.56
N GLY A 287 1.42 -3.72 -5.06
CA GLY A 287 1.31 -4.95 -4.28
C GLY A 287 0.51 -4.78 -2.99
N LEU A 288 0.60 -3.63 -2.32
CA LEU A 288 -0.14 -3.35 -1.09
C LEU A 288 -1.66 -3.50 -1.28
N GLY A 289 -2.21 -2.94 -2.36
CA GLY A 289 -3.63 -3.10 -2.68
C GLY A 289 -4.02 -4.56 -2.90
N SER A 290 -3.18 -5.31 -3.62
CA SER A 290 -3.42 -6.73 -3.90
C SER A 290 -3.40 -7.58 -2.63
N VAL A 291 -2.43 -7.39 -1.74
CA VAL A 291 -2.32 -8.15 -0.48
C VAL A 291 -3.50 -7.85 0.45
N ILE A 292 -3.96 -6.59 0.54
CA ILE A 292 -5.16 -6.23 1.32
C ILE A 292 -6.40 -6.95 0.75
N LEU A 293 -6.54 -7.05 -0.58
CA LEU A 293 -7.62 -7.81 -1.19
C LEU A 293 -7.51 -9.32 -0.89
N TYR A 294 -6.31 -9.91 -0.94
CA TYR A 294 -6.09 -11.32 -0.59
C TYR A 294 -6.47 -11.58 0.88
N GLU A 295 -6.00 -10.76 1.81
CA GLU A 295 -6.36 -10.86 3.23
C GLU A 295 -7.88 -10.76 3.42
N SER A 296 -8.49 -9.75 2.81
CA SER A 296 -9.93 -9.52 2.92
C SER A 296 -10.75 -10.67 2.33
N THR A 297 -10.31 -11.26 1.22
CA THR A 297 -10.97 -12.43 0.61
C THR A 297 -10.88 -13.66 1.52
N LEU A 298 -9.71 -13.93 2.11
CA LEU A 298 -9.55 -15.02 3.08
C LEU A 298 -10.41 -14.82 4.32
N SER A 299 -10.44 -13.58 4.83
CA SER A 299 -11.26 -13.21 5.99
C SER A 299 -12.75 -13.32 5.67
N TYR A 300 -13.18 -12.90 4.48
CA TYR A 300 -14.56 -13.06 3.98
C TYR A 300 -15.00 -14.54 3.92
N LEU A 301 -14.10 -15.42 3.52
CA LEU A 301 -14.34 -16.87 3.48
C LEU A 301 -14.24 -17.55 4.87
N GLY A 302 -14.08 -16.76 5.94
CA GLY A 302 -14.00 -17.25 7.31
C GLY A 302 -12.65 -17.83 7.71
N LEU A 303 -11.62 -17.67 6.87
CA LEU A 303 -10.29 -18.26 7.03
C LEU A 303 -9.24 -17.25 7.45
N GLY A 304 -9.64 -15.99 7.58
CA GLY A 304 -8.79 -14.88 7.99
C GLY A 304 -8.71 -14.70 9.51
N VAL A 305 -8.70 -13.44 9.90
CA VAL A 305 -8.72 -13.00 11.29
C VAL A 305 -10.02 -13.44 11.95
N GLN A 306 -9.94 -14.09 13.10
CA GLN A 306 -11.11 -14.58 13.82
C GLN A 306 -11.55 -13.65 14.95
N VAL A 307 -12.86 -13.68 15.22
CA VAL A 307 -13.44 -13.04 16.41
C VAL A 307 -12.69 -13.52 17.67
N PRO A 308 -12.40 -12.63 18.62
CA PRO A 308 -12.96 -11.27 18.77
C PRO A 308 -12.24 -10.17 17.98
N TYR A 309 -11.13 -10.47 17.33
CA TYR A 309 -10.35 -9.48 16.59
C TYR A 309 -11.06 -9.01 15.31
N ALA A 310 -10.88 -7.74 14.96
CA ALA A 310 -11.46 -7.14 13.79
C ALA A 310 -10.46 -7.11 12.62
N ALA A 311 -10.95 -7.39 11.42
CA ALA A 311 -10.32 -7.05 10.15
C ALA A 311 -11.42 -6.59 9.20
N TRP A 312 -11.10 -5.76 8.20
CA TRP A 312 -12.14 -5.29 7.29
C TRP A 312 -12.82 -6.44 6.54
N GLY A 313 -12.05 -7.48 6.17
CA GLY A 313 -12.59 -8.67 5.52
C GLY A 313 -13.57 -9.46 6.38
N THR A 314 -13.29 -9.62 7.69
CA THR A 314 -14.22 -10.30 8.62
C THR A 314 -15.51 -9.54 8.83
N MET A 315 -15.47 -8.20 8.75
CA MET A 315 -16.68 -7.39 8.83
C MET A 315 -17.55 -7.55 7.58
N ILE A 316 -16.95 -7.64 6.40
CA ILE A 316 -17.69 -7.92 5.16
C ILE A 316 -18.28 -9.34 5.18
N SER A 317 -17.63 -10.32 5.79
CA SER A 317 -18.13 -11.70 5.81
C SER A 317 -19.52 -11.84 6.46
N LEU A 318 -19.94 -10.88 7.29
CA LEU A 318 -21.31 -10.84 7.82
C LEU A 318 -22.37 -10.68 6.73
N SER A 319 -22.03 -10.13 5.56
CA SER A 319 -22.92 -10.04 4.41
C SER A 319 -23.21 -11.38 3.72
N ASN A 320 -22.56 -12.47 4.14
CA ASN A 320 -22.90 -13.85 3.69
C ASN A 320 -24.28 -14.28 4.20
N ASP A 321 -24.77 -13.71 5.30
CA ASP A 321 -26.15 -13.88 5.72
C ASP A 321 -27.07 -12.96 4.92
N PRO A 322 -28.07 -13.50 4.17
CA PRO A 322 -29.00 -12.70 3.39
C PRO A 322 -29.81 -11.69 4.23
N VAL A 323 -30.04 -11.99 5.51
CA VAL A 323 -30.75 -11.08 6.42
C VAL A 323 -29.86 -9.87 6.72
N VAL A 324 -28.58 -10.10 7.02
CA VAL A 324 -27.61 -9.04 7.27
C VAL A 324 -27.35 -8.22 6.03
N LEU A 325 -27.20 -8.87 4.89
CA LEU A 325 -26.96 -8.23 3.60
C LEU A 325 -28.05 -7.19 3.27
N ASN A 326 -29.33 -7.54 3.49
CA ASN A 326 -30.46 -6.71 3.10
C ASN A 326 -30.90 -5.70 4.17
N ASN A 327 -30.79 -6.05 5.45
CA ASN A 327 -31.39 -5.24 6.53
C ASN A 327 -30.36 -4.46 7.35
N TYR A 328 -29.07 -4.89 7.37
CA TYR A 328 -28.04 -4.30 8.23
C TYR A 328 -26.85 -3.82 7.40
N VAL A 329 -27.10 -3.03 6.36
CA VAL A 329 -26.07 -2.52 5.44
C VAL A 329 -24.96 -1.75 6.16
N PHE A 330 -25.28 -1.08 7.27
CA PHE A 330 -24.33 -0.33 8.08
C PHE A 330 -23.26 -1.20 8.74
N VAL A 331 -23.43 -2.53 8.83
CA VAL A 331 -22.48 -3.45 9.43
C VAL A 331 -21.33 -3.81 8.48
N TRP A 332 -21.61 -4.04 7.21
CA TRP A 332 -20.64 -4.55 6.25
C TRP A 332 -20.19 -3.54 5.18
N LEU A 333 -21.08 -2.65 4.72
CA LEU A 333 -20.78 -1.71 3.64
C LEU A 333 -19.62 -0.75 3.97
N PRO A 334 -19.52 -0.17 5.20
CA PRO A 334 -18.41 0.71 5.52
C PRO A 334 -17.04 0.02 5.40
N ALA A 335 -16.94 -1.26 5.81
CA ALA A 335 -15.70 -2.03 5.66
C ALA A 335 -15.35 -2.25 4.18
N GLY A 336 -16.33 -2.57 3.35
CA GLY A 336 -16.15 -2.69 1.90
C GLY A 336 -15.65 -1.39 1.25
N LEU A 337 -16.20 -0.26 1.67
CA LEU A 337 -15.76 1.06 1.19
C LEU A 337 -14.31 1.37 1.61
N LEU A 338 -13.91 1.04 2.85
CA LEU A 338 -12.54 1.25 3.30
C LEU A 338 -11.54 0.39 2.54
N ILE A 339 -11.87 -0.88 2.23
CA ILE A 339 -11.04 -1.74 1.38
C ILE A 339 -10.92 -1.15 -0.02
N ALA A 340 -12.03 -0.74 -0.64
CA ALA A 340 -12.02 -0.13 -1.96
C ALA A 340 -11.16 1.15 -1.98
N LEU A 341 -11.29 2.01 -0.97
CA LEU A 341 -10.47 3.21 -0.82
C LEU A 341 -8.99 2.87 -0.62
N ALA A 342 -8.66 1.84 0.16
CA ALA A 342 -7.27 1.42 0.35
C ALA A 342 -6.64 0.97 -0.97
N VAL A 343 -7.33 0.10 -1.72
CA VAL A 343 -6.86 -0.38 -3.03
C VAL A 343 -6.70 0.77 -4.02
N LEU A 344 -7.69 1.65 -4.14
CA LEU A 344 -7.62 2.82 -5.02
C LEU A 344 -6.50 3.76 -4.61
N GLY A 345 -6.33 4.03 -3.31
CA GLY A 345 -5.29 4.90 -2.80
C GLY A 345 -3.89 4.38 -3.13
N PHE A 346 -3.62 3.10 -2.90
CA PHE A 346 -2.34 2.48 -3.24
C PHE A 346 -2.11 2.43 -4.75
N ASN A 347 -3.12 2.13 -5.56
CA ASN A 347 -3.00 2.14 -7.01
C ASN A 347 -2.68 3.55 -7.54
N PHE A 348 -3.36 4.59 -7.06
CA PHE A 348 -3.07 5.97 -7.48
C PHE A 348 -1.66 6.42 -7.10
N ILE A 349 -1.15 6.00 -5.93
CA ILE A 349 0.24 6.25 -5.55
C ILE A 349 1.20 5.47 -6.45
N GLY A 350 0.92 4.18 -6.68
CA GLY A 350 1.75 3.30 -7.51
C GLY A 350 1.86 3.80 -8.96
N ASP A 351 0.75 4.15 -9.58
CA ASP A 351 0.71 4.71 -10.93
C ASP A 351 1.43 6.05 -11.00
N GLY A 352 1.22 6.93 -10.01
CA GLY A 352 1.94 8.20 -9.94
C GLY A 352 3.44 8.06 -9.75
N LEU A 353 3.90 7.07 -8.98
CA LEU A 353 5.32 6.73 -8.86
C LEU A 353 5.87 6.17 -10.17
N ARG A 354 5.13 5.32 -10.86
CA ARG A 354 5.49 4.77 -12.16
C ARG A 354 5.71 5.88 -13.18
N ASP A 355 4.74 6.80 -13.30
CA ASP A 355 4.83 7.94 -14.22
C ASP A 355 6.00 8.88 -13.87
N ALA A 356 6.23 9.13 -12.58
CA ALA A 356 7.31 9.98 -12.12
C ALA A 356 8.70 9.38 -12.36
N MET A 357 8.82 8.05 -12.35
CA MET A 357 10.07 7.31 -12.58
C MET A 357 10.33 6.95 -14.04
N ASP A 358 9.35 7.12 -14.96
CA ASP A 358 9.53 6.81 -16.38
C ASP A 358 10.51 7.80 -17.04
N PRO A 359 11.66 7.31 -17.57
CA PRO A 359 12.63 8.16 -18.24
C PRO A 359 12.12 8.71 -19.59
N LYS A 360 11.12 8.08 -20.21
CA LYS A 360 10.56 8.50 -21.52
C LYS A 360 9.67 9.74 -21.40
N ALA A 361 9.06 9.99 -20.27
CA ALA A 361 8.29 11.20 -19.98
C ALA A 361 9.15 12.50 -20.01
N ARG A 362 10.47 12.38 -20.24
CA ARG A 362 11.41 13.51 -20.35
C ARG A 362 11.21 14.33 -21.62
N LYS A 363 10.56 13.78 -22.67
CA LYS A 363 10.43 14.43 -24.00
C LYS A 363 9.20 15.33 -24.19
N GLU A 364 8.22 15.30 -23.28
CA GLU A 364 6.95 16.04 -23.45
C GLU A 364 6.87 17.36 -22.64
N VAL A 365 7.94 17.74 -21.95
CA VAL A 365 8.00 19.05 -21.26
C VAL A 365 8.89 19.97 -22.10
N LYS A 366 8.33 20.48 -23.18
CA LYS A 366 8.78 21.69 -23.88
C LYS A 366 7.78 22.80 -23.65
#